data_f25d312880972f3eef976bb81f385ad1
#
_entry.id   f25d312880972f3eef976bb81f385ad1
#
_cell.length_a   1.000
_cell.length_b   1.000
_cell.length_c   1.000
_cell.angle_alpha   90.00
_cell.angle_beta   90.00
_cell.angle_gamma   90.00
#
_symmetry.space_group_name_H-M   'P 1'
#
loop_
_entity.id
_entity.type
_entity.pdbx_description
1 polymer ?
#
loop_
_entity_poly.entity_id
_entity_poly.type
_entity_poly.pdbx_seq_one_letter_code
_entity_poly.pdbx_strand_id
1 'polypeptide(L)'
;QILMQGCKLAREHIDMLRAVCPVEVVFMRGNHDRHSALALMMYLDAVYEDTDEVQVICDPKTRQYIHYGNNLLGFTHGDGVKGNDLPALMANEERQAWGDLENHTWFHGHLHHMKTTEMNGALIMQLPSLAGHDRYHYKKGYTMNKAGMSAHIIDREQGVIGHLFCPVVRHG
;
A
#
# COMPACT_ATOMS: atom_id res chain seq x y z
N GLN A 1 23.08 6.19 -4.23
CA GLN A 1 23.23 4.72 -4.24
C GLN A 1 21.98 4.02 -3.69
N ILE A 2 21.44 4.39 -2.52
CA ILE A 2 20.24 3.78 -1.90
C ILE A 2 19.01 3.89 -2.80
N LEU A 3 18.71 5.08 -3.34
CA LEU A 3 17.58 5.30 -4.24
C LEU A 3 17.67 4.41 -5.49
N MET A 4 18.86 4.30 -6.09
CA MET A 4 19.10 3.44 -7.26
C MET A 4 18.82 1.97 -6.96
N GLN A 5 19.20 1.48 -5.78
CA GLN A 5 18.89 0.11 -5.36
C GLN A 5 17.37 -0.06 -5.13
N GLY A 6 16.70 0.93 -4.56
CA GLY A 6 15.25 0.94 -4.41
C GLY A 6 14.51 0.87 -5.75
N CYS A 7 14.93 1.67 -6.73
CA CYS A 7 14.39 1.64 -8.09
C CYS A 7 14.57 0.26 -8.74
N LYS A 8 15.77 -0.33 -8.63
CA LYS A 8 16.06 -1.66 -9.16
C LYS A 8 15.16 -2.73 -8.52
N LEU A 9 15.06 -2.74 -7.20
CA LEU A 9 14.24 -3.71 -6.46
C LEU A 9 12.76 -3.60 -6.83
N ALA A 10 12.22 -2.37 -6.90
CA ALA A 10 10.83 -2.14 -7.28
C ALA A 10 10.55 -2.63 -8.72
N ARG A 11 11.45 -2.32 -9.66
CA ARG A 11 11.35 -2.81 -11.03
C ARG A 11 11.39 -4.33 -11.11
N GLU A 12 12.35 -4.98 -10.47
CA GLU A 12 12.47 -6.45 -10.44
C GLU A 12 11.20 -7.09 -9.89
N HIS A 13 10.62 -6.51 -8.84
CA HIS A 13 9.37 -7.01 -8.26
C HIS A 13 8.19 -6.88 -9.24
N ILE A 14 8.03 -5.74 -9.90
CA ILE A 14 6.99 -5.51 -10.91
C ILE A 14 7.19 -6.45 -12.11
N ASP A 15 8.43 -6.62 -12.59
CA ASP A 15 8.75 -7.52 -13.70
C ASP A 15 8.40 -8.99 -13.39
N MET A 16 8.53 -9.41 -12.14
CA MET A 16 8.08 -10.75 -11.71
C MET A 16 6.55 -10.87 -11.72
N LEU A 17 5.83 -9.84 -11.29
CA LEU A 17 4.37 -9.85 -11.27
C LEU A 17 3.77 -9.77 -12.67
N ARG A 18 4.26 -8.88 -13.54
CA ARG A 18 3.74 -8.73 -14.91
C ARG A 18 3.97 -9.96 -15.79
N ALA A 19 4.91 -10.82 -15.44
CA ALA A 19 5.09 -12.10 -16.11
C ALA A 19 3.92 -13.08 -15.87
N VAL A 20 3.04 -12.78 -14.89
CA VAL A 20 1.90 -13.63 -14.51
C VAL A 20 0.57 -12.96 -14.86
N CYS A 21 0.44 -11.65 -14.64
CA CYS A 21 -0.80 -10.90 -14.89
C CYS A 21 -0.50 -9.41 -15.08
N PRO A 22 -1.42 -8.63 -15.67
CA PRO A 22 -1.33 -7.17 -15.70
C PRO A 22 -1.16 -6.58 -14.29
N VAL A 23 -0.36 -5.52 -14.17
CA VAL A 23 0.01 -4.88 -12.88
C VAL A 23 -0.42 -3.43 -12.88
N GLU A 24 -1.12 -3.03 -11.84
CA GLU A 24 -1.39 -1.62 -11.53
C GLU A 24 -0.56 -1.21 -10.32
N VAL A 25 0.23 -0.15 -10.45
CA VAL A 25 1.13 0.36 -9.41
C VAL A 25 0.56 1.63 -8.82
N VAL A 26 0.17 1.56 -7.55
CA VAL A 26 -0.36 2.70 -6.79
C VAL A 26 0.69 3.22 -5.82
N PHE A 27 1.04 4.49 -5.93
CA PHE A 27 2.05 5.11 -5.08
C PHE A 27 1.45 5.84 -3.89
N MET A 28 1.87 5.45 -2.68
CA MET A 28 1.58 6.20 -1.46
C MET A 28 2.88 6.77 -0.88
N ARG A 29 3.05 8.09 -0.97
CA ARG A 29 4.20 8.77 -0.38
C ARG A 29 4.12 8.81 1.13
N GLY A 30 5.21 8.49 1.81
CA GLY A 30 5.34 8.63 3.25
C GLY A 30 5.78 10.05 3.67
N ASN A 31 5.75 10.30 4.98
CA ASN A 31 6.18 11.57 5.56
C ASN A 31 7.71 11.74 5.58
N HIS A 32 8.49 10.63 5.48
CA HIS A 32 9.94 10.63 5.49
C HIS A 32 10.59 10.44 4.11
N ASP A 33 9.83 10.09 3.07
CA ASP A 33 10.35 9.72 1.76
C ASP A 33 9.71 10.49 0.59
N ARG A 34 9.09 11.64 0.86
CA ARG A 34 8.30 12.42 -0.13
C ARG A 34 9.01 12.62 -1.47
N HIS A 35 10.30 12.95 -1.46
CA HIS A 35 11.07 13.20 -2.68
C HIS A 35 11.52 11.89 -3.35
N SER A 36 11.96 10.92 -2.57
CA SER A 36 12.40 9.63 -3.10
C SER A 36 11.23 8.79 -3.63
N ALA A 37 10.07 8.83 -2.99
CA ALA A 37 8.86 8.20 -3.48
C ALA A 37 8.41 8.80 -4.83
N LEU A 38 8.42 10.13 -4.95
CA LEU A 38 8.10 10.80 -6.21
C LEU A 38 9.11 10.44 -7.31
N ALA A 39 10.41 10.43 -7.01
CA ALA A 39 11.44 10.06 -7.96
C ALA A 39 11.30 8.58 -8.42
N LEU A 40 10.94 7.68 -7.50
CA LEU A 40 10.66 6.28 -7.82
C LEU A 40 9.41 6.14 -8.70
N MET A 41 8.35 6.87 -8.41
CA MET A 41 7.13 6.91 -9.22
C MET A 41 7.44 7.33 -10.66
N MET A 42 8.12 8.47 -10.84
CA MET A 42 8.50 8.98 -12.16
C MET A 42 9.43 8.02 -12.91
N TYR A 43 10.35 7.36 -12.20
CA TYR A 43 11.23 6.35 -12.79
C TYR A 43 10.42 5.16 -13.32
N LEU A 44 9.49 4.62 -12.53
CA LEU A 44 8.68 3.45 -12.94
C LEU A 44 7.71 3.82 -14.06
N ASP A 45 7.13 5.00 -14.03
CA ASP A 45 6.29 5.51 -15.11
C ASP A 45 7.06 5.53 -16.44
N ALA A 46 8.23 6.13 -16.44
CA ALA A 46 9.09 6.17 -17.64
C ALA A 46 9.61 4.78 -18.09
N VAL A 47 9.81 3.85 -17.15
CA VAL A 47 10.23 2.47 -17.50
C VAL A 47 9.13 1.69 -18.19
N TYR A 48 7.87 1.94 -17.83
CA TYR A 48 6.73 1.16 -18.31
C TYR A 48 5.80 1.92 -19.26
N GLU A 49 6.20 3.12 -19.74
CA GLU A 49 5.38 3.97 -20.63
C GLU A 49 4.97 3.28 -21.95
N ASP A 50 5.80 2.36 -22.44
CA ASP A 50 5.61 1.65 -23.72
C ASP A 50 4.99 0.24 -23.55
N THR A 51 4.38 -0.07 -22.40
CA THR A 51 3.78 -1.41 -22.17
C THR A 51 2.37 -1.33 -21.60
N ASP A 52 1.47 -2.13 -22.16
CA ASP A 52 0.10 -2.28 -21.65
C ASP A 52 0.01 -3.23 -20.43
N GLU A 53 1.09 -3.92 -20.09
CA GLU A 53 1.11 -4.90 -18.98
C GLU A 53 1.26 -4.25 -17.60
N VAL A 54 1.76 -3.01 -17.56
CA VAL A 54 1.99 -2.27 -16.31
C VAL A 54 1.43 -0.86 -16.42
N GLN A 55 0.50 -0.53 -15.54
CA GLN A 55 -0.01 0.82 -15.38
C GLN A 55 0.54 1.44 -14.10
N VAL A 56 1.20 2.59 -14.21
CA VAL A 56 1.69 3.36 -13.05
C VAL A 56 0.76 4.54 -12.81
N ILE A 57 0.11 4.58 -11.64
CA ILE A 57 -0.76 5.70 -11.27
C ILE A 57 0.09 6.84 -10.72
N CYS A 58 0.39 7.80 -11.58
CA CYS A 58 1.19 8.98 -11.27
C CYS A 58 0.35 10.10 -10.64
N ASP A 59 -0.32 9.81 -9.52
CA ASP A 59 -1.08 10.80 -8.76
C ASP A 59 -0.40 11.07 -7.40
N PRO A 60 0.11 12.28 -7.14
CA PRO A 60 0.81 12.61 -5.89
C PRO A 60 -0.12 12.82 -4.70
N LYS A 61 -1.39 12.48 -4.79
CA LYS A 61 -2.33 12.59 -3.69
C LYS A 61 -1.89 11.76 -2.48
N THR A 62 -2.30 12.17 -1.30
CA THR A 62 -2.02 11.45 -0.05
C THR A 62 -2.98 10.30 0.21
N ARG A 63 -4.04 10.19 -0.60
CA ARG A 63 -5.03 9.12 -0.61
C ARG A 63 -5.37 8.75 -2.04
N GLN A 64 -5.52 7.46 -2.29
CA GLN A 64 -5.92 6.91 -3.57
C GLN A 64 -7.10 5.95 -3.35
N TYR A 65 -7.99 5.88 -4.33
CA TYR A 65 -9.12 4.96 -4.30
C TYR A 65 -9.16 4.14 -5.59
N ILE A 66 -9.43 2.85 -5.45
CA ILE A 66 -9.62 1.92 -6.57
C ILE A 66 -10.97 1.24 -6.39
N HIS A 67 -11.73 1.19 -7.49
CA HIS A 67 -12.96 0.42 -7.57
C HIS A 67 -12.65 -0.92 -8.26
N TYR A 68 -12.89 -2.03 -7.57
CA TYR A 68 -12.65 -3.37 -8.11
C TYR A 68 -13.84 -4.29 -7.84
N GLY A 69 -14.66 -4.55 -8.86
CA GLY A 69 -15.91 -5.28 -8.68
C GLY A 69 -16.79 -4.58 -7.64
N ASN A 70 -17.22 -5.31 -6.61
CA ASN A 70 -18.02 -4.80 -5.50
C ASN A 70 -17.16 -4.26 -4.33
N ASN A 71 -15.94 -3.78 -4.65
CA ASN A 71 -14.98 -3.32 -3.65
C ASN A 71 -14.56 -1.86 -3.87
N LEU A 72 -14.60 -1.08 -2.81
CA LEU A 72 -13.96 0.23 -2.70
C LEU A 72 -12.69 0.11 -1.86
N LEU A 73 -11.54 0.22 -2.51
CA LEU A 73 -10.23 0.09 -1.89
C LEU A 73 -9.59 1.47 -1.70
N GLY A 74 -9.28 1.84 -0.47
CA GLY A 74 -8.62 3.08 -0.12
C GLY A 74 -7.17 2.84 0.30
N PHE A 75 -6.27 3.69 -0.15
CA PHE A 75 -4.84 3.63 0.17
C PHE A 75 -4.37 4.96 0.75
N THR A 76 -3.60 4.90 1.82
CA THR A 76 -2.95 6.07 2.42
C THR A 76 -1.68 5.66 3.15
N HIS A 77 -0.72 6.59 3.33
CA HIS A 77 0.44 6.29 4.17
C HIS A 77 0.06 6.12 5.64
N GLY A 78 -0.87 6.91 6.16
CA GLY A 78 -1.35 6.82 7.55
C GLY A 78 -0.73 7.80 8.54
N ASP A 79 0.04 8.79 8.08
CA ASP A 79 0.63 9.85 8.92
C ASP A 79 -0.30 11.05 9.16
N GLY A 80 -1.37 11.20 8.37
CA GLY A 80 -2.25 12.36 8.38
C GLY A 80 -3.57 12.14 9.13
N VAL A 81 -4.29 11.08 8.81
CA VAL A 81 -5.63 10.79 9.35
C VAL A 81 -5.56 9.63 10.33
N LYS A 82 -6.23 9.78 11.47
CA LYS A 82 -6.32 8.67 12.44
C LYS A 82 -7.11 7.50 11.84
N GLY A 83 -6.69 6.27 12.13
CA GLY A 83 -7.35 5.07 11.61
C GLY A 83 -8.86 5.03 11.85
N ASN A 84 -9.33 5.56 12.97
CA ASN A 84 -10.75 5.60 13.32
C ASN A 84 -11.58 6.54 12.44
N ASP A 85 -10.97 7.50 11.79
CA ASP A 85 -11.66 8.49 10.94
C ASP A 85 -11.65 8.06 9.44
N LEU A 86 -10.90 7.03 9.08
CA LEU A 86 -10.76 6.55 7.71
C LEU A 86 -12.09 6.13 7.05
N PRO A 87 -13.02 5.40 7.73
CA PRO A 87 -14.30 5.04 7.12
C PRO A 87 -15.15 6.27 6.77
N ALA A 88 -15.24 7.23 7.69
CA ALA A 88 -16.00 8.46 7.45
C ALA A 88 -15.40 9.31 6.34
N LEU A 89 -14.07 9.30 6.22
CA LEU A 89 -13.35 10.00 5.15
C LEU A 89 -13.66 9.37 3.79
N MET A 90 -13.59 8.04 3.67
CA MET A 90 -13.93 7.31 2.45
C MET A 90 -15.39 7.58 2.03
N ALA A 91 -16.33 7.48 2.98
CA ALA A 91 -17.74 7.75 2.73
C ALA A 91 -18.00 9.20 2.30
N ASN A 92 -17.16 10.16 2.71
CA ASN A 92 -17.27 11.56 2.29
C ASN A 92 -16.60 11.84 0.94
N GLU A 93 -15.45 11.24 0.66
CA GLU A 93 -14.68 11.47 -0.57
C GLU A 93 -15.23 10.65 -1.74
N GLU A 94 -15.70 9.42 -1.48
CA GLU A 94 -16.23 8.45 -2.47
C GLU A 94 -17.73 8.15 -2.23
N ARG A 95 -18.55 9.17 -2.06
CA ARG A 95 -19.97 9.06 -1.62
C ARG A 95 -20.80 8.09 -2.42
N GLN A 96 -20.68 8.13 -3.74
CA GLN A 96 -21.46 7.24 -4.62
C GLN A 96 -20.95 5.81 -4.49
N ALA A 97 -19.65 5.59 -4.64
CA ALA A 97 -19.05 4.27 -4.51
C ALA A 97 -19.26 3.66 -3.11
N TRP A 98 -19.22 4.48 -2.06
CA TRP A 98 -19.54 4.02 -0.70
C TRP A 98 -20.99 3.51 -0.57
N GLY A 99 -21.95 4.12 -1.28
CA GLY A 99 -23.35 3.68 -1.29
C GLY A 99 -23.65 2.52 -2.22
N ASP A 100 -22.90 2.41 -3.31
CA ASP A 100 -23.15 1.43 -4.38
C ASP A 100 -22.37 0.11 -4.18
N LEU A 101 -21.23 0.13 -3.49
CA LEU A 101 -20.33 -1.01 -3.28
C LEU A 101 -20.48 -1.53 -1.84
N GLU A 102 -20.35 -2.85 -1.66
CA GLU A 102 -20.57 -3.48 -0.35
C GLU A 102 -19.28 -3.62 0.49
N ASN A 103 -18.14 -3.78 -0.19
CA ASN A 103 -16.87 -4.05 0.50
C ASN A 103 -15.99 -2.81 0.52
N HIS A 104 -15.75 -2.25 1.70
CA HIS A 104 -14.90 -1.08 1.89
C HIS A 104 -13.64 -1.48 2.63
N THR A 105 -12.47 -1.29 2.02
CA THR A 105 -11.20 -1.67 2.64
C THR A 105 -10.18 -0.54 2.56
N TRP A 106 -9.57 -0.19 3.68
CA TRP A 106 -8.40 0.69 3.76
C TRP A 106 -7.11 -0.08 3.95
N PHE A 107 -6.12 0.27 3.17
CA PHE A 107 -4.73 -0.15 3.37
C PHE A 107 -3.88 1.05 3.77
N HIS A 108 -3.20 0.99 4.91
CA HIS A 108 -2.30 2.04 5.34
C HIS A 108 -1.04 1.49 6.03
N GLY A 109 0.04 2.26 6.02
CA GLY A 109 1.32 1.93 6.63
C GLY A 109 1.63 2.75 7.89
N HIS A 110 2.74 3.44 7.88
CA HIS A 110 3.30 4.39 8.85
C HIS A 110 3.70 3.78 10.21
N LEU A 111 2.86 2.96 10.84
CA LEU A 111 3.10 2.43 12.18
C LEU A 111 3.95 1.15 12.21
N HIS A 112 4.35 0.63 11.05
CA HIS A 112 5.29 -0.47 10.86
C HIS A 112 4.91 -1.79 11.56
N HIS A 113 3.63 -2.03 11.86
CA HIS A 113 3.14 -3.31 12.39
C HIS A 113 1.79 -3.65 11.78
N MET A 114 1.50 -4.93 11.69
CA MET A 114 0.23 -5.41 11.15
C MET A 114 -0.88 -5.29 12.19
N LYS A 115 -2.02 -4.75 11.73
CA LYS A 115 -3.27 -4.73 12.50
C LYS A 115 -4.44 -4.72 11.52
N THR A 116 -5.44 -5.53 11.76
CA THR A 116 -6.70 -5.51 11.04
C THR A 116 -7.82 -5.15 12.01
N THR A 117 -8.69 -4.24 11.60
CA THR A 117 -9.81 -3.76 12.44
C THR A 117 -11.02 -3.54 11.54
N GLU A 118 -12.15 -4.12 11.90
CA GLU A 118 -13.45 -3.77 11.31
C GLU A 118 -14.04 -2.59 12.07
N MET A 119 -14.47 -1.56 11.35
CA MET A 119 -14.97 -0.34 11.95
C MET A 119 -15.89 0.43 11.00
N ASN A 120 -17.08 0.78 11.48
CA ASN A 120 -18.01 1.67 10.79
C ASN A 120 -18.24 1.31 9.32
N GLY A 121 -18.38 0.02 9.03
CA GLY A 121 -18.65 -0.49 7.67
C GLY A 121 -17.40 -0.61 6.78
N ALA A 122 -16.19 -0.48 7.32
CA ALA A 122 -14.95 -0.69 6.58
C ALA A 122 -13.97 -1.63 7.32
N LEU A 123 -13.19 -2.38 6.53
CA LEU A 123 -12.05 -3.14 6.98
C LEU A 123 -10.81 -2.26 6.89
N ILE A 124 -10.12 -2.03 8.00
CA ILE A 124 -8.90 -1.21 8.05
C ILE A 124 -7.70 -2.12 8.26
N MET A 125 -6.82 -2.17 7.27
CA MET A 125 -5.65 -3.02 7.24
C MET A 125 -4.37 -2.18 7.35
N GLN A 126 -3.77 -2.18 8.52
CA GLN A 126 -2.46 -1.60 8.75
C GLN A 126 -1.38 -2.58 8.32
N LEU A 127 -0.50 -2.12 7.44
CA LEU A 127 0.50 -2.94 6.78
C LEU A 127 1.85 -2.92 7.51
N PRO A 128 2.64 -4.00 7.40
CA PRO A 128 4.00 -4.05 7.88
C PRO A 128 4.90 -3.14 7.04
N SER A 129 6.15 -2.99 7.46
CA SER A 129 7.19 -2.29 6.70
C SER A 129 8.32 -3.24 6.34
N LEU A 130 8.90 -3.06 5.13
CA LEU A 130 10.15 -3.72 4.75
C LEU A 130 11.37 -3.17 5.51
N ALA A 131 11.25 -1.93 6.04
CA ALA A 131 12.32 -1.30 6.78
C ALA A 131 12.62 -2.09 8.07
N GLY A 132 13.89 -2.35 8.30
CA GLY A 132 14.36 -2.88 9.57
C GLY A 132 14.22 -1.84 10.70
N HIS A 133 14.47 -2.30 11.93
CA HIS A 133 14.49 -1.40 13.07
C HIS A 133 15.68 -0.44 12.96
N ASP A 134 15.39 0.86 12.97
CA ASP A 134 16.38 1.92 13.09
C ASP A 134 16.57 2.36 14.56
N ARG A 135 17.43 3.36 14.77
CA ARG A 135 17.70 3.91 16.09
C ARG A 135 16.45 4.49 16.77
N TYR A 136 15.48 5.00 15.99
CA TYR A 136 14.22 5.52 16.50
C TYR A 136 13.34 4.41 17.02
N HIS A 137 13.19 3.32 16.27
CA HIS A 137 12.43 2.14 16.67
C HIS A 137 13.00 1.53 17.95
N TYR A 138 14.31 1.41 18.03
CA TYR A 138 14.99 0.93 19.24
C TYR A 138 14.69 1.81 20.46
N LYS A 139 14.80 3.15 20.31
CA LYS A 139 14.54 4.12 21.40
C LYS A 139 13.08 4.09 21.88
N LYS A 140 12.13 3.79 20.99
CA LYS A 140 10.69 3.72 21.29
C LYS A 140 10.21 2.32 21.71
N GLY A 141 11.08 1.31 21.73
CA GLY A 141 10.72 -0.06 22.09
C GLY A 141 9.96 -0.82 20.99
N TYR A 142 9.93 -0.32 19.75
CA TYR A 142 9.27 -0.96 18.60
C TYR A 142 10.16 -2.02 17.94
N THR A 143 10.90 -2.79 18.74
CA THR A 143 11.89 -3.76 18.25
C THR A 143 11.30 -5.16 17.99
N MET A 144 10.04 -5.38 18.34
CA MET A 144 9.40 -6.69 18.22
C MET A 144 8.62 -6.91 16.92
N ASN A 145 8.43 -5.87 16.11
CA ASN A 145 7.70 -5.96 14.86
C ASN A 145 8.54 -6.66 13.80
N LYS A 146 7.94 -7.61 13.09
CA LYS A 146 8.61 -8.30 11.98
C LYS A 146 8.54 -7.43 10.72
N ALA A 147 9.71 -7.09 10.16
CA ALA A 147 9.78 -6.48 8.84
C ALA A 147 9.34 -7.46 7.76
N GLY A 148 8.59 -7.00 6.77
CA GLY A 148 8.09 -7.85 5.71
C GLY A 148 7.13 -7.13 4.78
N MET A 149 6.67 -7.88 3.79
CA MET A 149 5.58 -7.50 2.88
C MET A 149 4.34 -8.31 3.19
N SER A 150 3.20 -7.79 2.79
CA SER A 150 1.94 -8.53 2.79
C SER A 150 1.33 -8.55 1.39
N ALA A 151 0.70 -9.66 1.04
CA ALA A 151 -0.16 -9.79 -0.12
C ALA A 151 -1.58 -10.11 0.34
N HIS A 152 -2.55 -9.57 -0.38
CA HIS A 152 -3.97 -9.75 -0.08
C HIS A 152 -4.67 -10.28 -1.32
N ILE A 153 -5.51 -11.29 -1.15
CA ILE A 153 -6.37 -11.81 -2.19
C ILE A 153 -7.72 -11.12 -2.04
N ILE A 154 -8.11 -10.38 -3.06
CA ILE A 154 -9.37 -9.64 -3.07
C ILE A 154 -10.28 -10.26 -4.13
N ASP A 155 -11.38 -10.83 -3.68
CA ASP A 155 -12.42 -11.34 -4.58
C ASP A 155 -13.29 -10.18 -5.08
N ARG A 156 -13.72 -10.23 -6.32
CA ARG A 156 -14.51 -9.16 -6.94
C ARG A 156 -15.82 -8.86 -6.21
N GLU A 157 -16.43 -9.88 -5.60
CA GLU A 157 -17.76 -9.77 -4.95
C GLU A 157 -17.67 -9.84 -3.42
N GLN A 158 -16.69 -10.60 -2.87
CA GLN A 158 -16.64 -10.93 -1.45
C GLN A 158 -15.65 -10.10 -0.63
N GLY A 159 -14.86 -9.22 -1.25
CA GLY A 159 -13.86 -8.44 -0.55
C GLY A 159 -12.55 -9.19 -0.31
N VAL A 160 -11.87 -8.87 0.78
CA VAL A 160 -10.59 -9.48 1.15
C VAL A 160 -10.82 -10.91 1.68
N ILE A 161 -10.41 -11.92 0.91
CA ILE A 161 -10.59 -13.34 1.25
C ILE A 161 -9.31 -14.05 1.68
N GLY A 162 -8.15 -13.42 1.53
CA GLY A 162 -6.89 -14.01 1.91
C GLY A 162 -5.81 -12.99 2.23
N HIS A 163 -4.85 -13.40 3.08
CA HIS A 163 -3.71 -12.61 3.47
C HIS A 163 -2.48 -13.50 3.60
N LEU A 164 -1.38 -13.07 2.97
CA LEU A 164 -0.07 -13.70 3.05
C LEU A 164 0.94 -12.69 3.63
N PHE A 165 1.78 -13.15 4.53
CA PHE A 165 2.89 -12.36 5.08
C PHE A 165 4.23 -12.98 4.68
N CYS A 166 5.07 -12.18 4.02
CA CYS A 166 6.43 -12.56 3.65
C CYS A 166 7.43 -11.79 4.54
N PRO A 167 8.03 -12.43 5.56
CA PRO A 167 9.01 -11.79 6.42
C PRO A 167 10.33 -11.54 5.69
N VAL A 168 11.02 -10.46 6.03
CA VAL A 168 12.40 -10.24 5.59
C VAL A 168 13.32 -11.25 6.30
N VAL A 169 13.97 -12.11 5.52
CA VAL A 169 15.00 -13.01 6.03
C VAL A 169 16.31 -12.24 6.15
N ARG A 170 16.81 -12.09 7.38
CA ARG A 170 18.12 -11.50 7.61
C ARG A 170 19.16 -12.63 7.51
N HIS A 171 19.97 -12.61 6.48
CA HIS A 171 21.18 -13.39 6.44
C HIS A 171 22.19 -12.72 7.39
N GLY A 172 22.53 -13.41 8.48
CA GLY A 172 23.52 -12.97 9.46
C GLY A 172 24.93 -12.94 8.87
#